data_c5262f8b25131583b52febf8391c621e
#
_entry.id   c5262f8b25131583b52febf8391c621e
#
_cell.length_a   1.000
_cell.length_b   1.000
_cell.length_c   1.000
_cell.angle_alpha   90.00
_cell.angle_beta   90.00
_cell.angle_gamma   90.00
#
_symmetry.space_group_name_H-M   'P 1'
#
loop_
_entity.id
_entity.type
_entity.pdbx_description
1 polymer ?
#
loop_
_entity_poly.entity_id
_entity_poly.type
_entity_poly.pdbx_seq_one_letter_code
_entity_poly.pdbx_strand_id
1 'polypeptide(L)'
;MKEVYIVKHDVYSYEDCTYESLVEVLYDEDSARNYFEVKKEQVMQEYYDYTGANSIEELENNHSFYSDLEPTVYNLPYLFMDLDDYGSDRLVVQKKDIMSF
;
A
#
# COMPACT_ATOMS: atom_id res chain seq x y z
N MET A 1 15.52 14.67 18.98
CA MET A 1 14.94 13.42 18.49
C MET A 1 14.86 13.45 16.97
N LYS A 2 15.27 12.37 16.37
CA LYS A 2 15.24 12.23 14.93
C LYS A 2 14.04 11.41 14.53
N GLU A 3 13.29 11.87 13.55
CA GLU A 3 12.13 11.14 13.03
C GLU A 3 12.52 10.43 11.74
N VAL A 4 11.99 9.21 11.57
CA VAL A 4 12.07 8.48 10.31
C VAL A 4 10.68 8.07 9.91
N TYR A 5 10.52 7.80 8.62
CA TYR A 5 9.28 7.33 8.04
C TYR A 5 9.50 5.93 7.50
N ILE A 6 8.64 5.02 7.88
CA ILE A 6 8.71 3.63 7.44
C ILE A 6 7.53 3.40 6.50
N VAL A 7 7.84 3.04 5.27
CA VAL A 7 6.81 2.60 4.31
C VAL A 7 6.81 1.09 4.32
N LYS A 8 5.70 0.51 4.73
CA LYS A 8 5.54 -0.93 4.83
C LYS A 8 4.53 -1.40 3.80
N HIS A 9 4.91 -2.42 3.04
CA HIS A 9 4.07 -3.02 2.02
C HIS A 9 3.91 -4.50 2.32
N ASP A 10 2.70 -4.90 2.72
CA ASP A 10 2.34 -6.29 2.98
C ASP A 10 1.57 -6.82 1.78
N VAL A 11 2.05 -7.93 1.21
CA VAL A 11 1.47 -8.55 0.03
C VAL A 11 1.04 -9.96 0.37
N TYR A 12 -0.19 -10.30 0.06
CA TYR A 12 -0.72 -11.66 0.21
C TYR A 12 -1.24 -12.16 -1.14
N SER A 13 -0.70 -13.29 -1.61
CA SER A 13 -1.18 -13.95 -2.82
C SER A 13 -2.08 -15.11 -2.43
N TYR A 14 -3.35 -15.07 -2.84
CA TYR A 14 -4.30 -16.14 -2.53
C TYR A 14 -4.05 -17.38 -3.36
N GLU A 15 -3.58 -17.20 -4.60
CA GLU A 15 -3.27 -18.33 -5.49
C GLU A 15 -2.13 -19.17 -4.95
N ASP A 16 -1.05 -18.54 -4.51
CA ASP A 16 0.15 -19.22 -4.02
C ASP A 16 0.13 -19.44 -2.51
N CYS A 17 -0.83 -18.86 -1.80
CA CYS A 17 -0.88 -18.85 -0.34
C CYS A 17 0.41 -18.29 0.27
N THR A 18 0.98 -17.26 -0.36
CA THR A 18 2.23 -16.65 0.09
C THR A 18 1.98 -15.27 0.70
N TYR A 19 2.83 -14.93 1.66
CA TYR A 19 2.82 -13.62 2.32
C TYR A 19 4.21 -13.03 2.27
N GLU A 20 4.31 -11.77 1.90
CA GLU A 20 5.57 -11.04 1.86
C GLU A 20 5.37 -9.66 2.49
N SER A 21 6.36 -9.23 3.27
CA SER A 21 6.36 -7.90 3.86
C SER A 21 7.64 -7.18 3.48
N LEU A 22 7.48 -6.03 2.82
CA LEU A 22 8.57 -5.18 2.36
C LEU A 22 8.59 -3.91 3.18
N VAL A 23 9.77 -3.49 3.63
CA VAL A 23 9.94 -2.31 4.48
C VAL A 23 11.01 -1.41 3.89
N GLU A 24 10.69 -0.12 3.78
CA GLU A 24 11.62 0.91 3.35
C GLU A 24 11.67 2.02 4.39
N VAL A 25 12.87 2.46 4.75
CA VAL A 25 13.06 3.53 5.74
C VAL A 25 13.48 4.80 5.01
N LEU A 26 12.74 5.88 5.25
CA LEU A 26 12.98 7.18 4.64
C LEU A 26 13.13 8.23 5.73
N TYR A 27 13.93 9.27 5.47
CA TYR A 27 14.34 10.19 6.50
C TYR A 27 13.58 11.50 6.52
N ASP A 28 12.68 11.72 5.56
CA ASP A 28 11.79 12.87 5.54
C ASP A 28 10.41 12.51 5.01
N GLU A 29 9.42 13.33 5.38
CA GLU A 29 8.03 13.05 5.05
C GLU A 29 7.76 13.11 3.54
N ASP A 30 8.36 14.08 2.85
CA ASP A 30 8.13 14.25 1.42
C ASP A 30 8.63 13.04 0.62
N SER A 31 9.81 12.55 0.98
CA SER A 31 10.34 11.33 0.35
C SER A 31 9.45 10.13 0.60
N ALA A 32 8.93 10.00 1.83
CA ALA A 32 8.03 8.90 2.18
C ALA A 32 6.72 8.98 1.39
N ARG A 33 6.13 10.17 1.26
CA ARG A 33 4.91 10.37 0.49
C ARG A 33 5.12 10.08 -1.00
N ASN A 34 6.24 10.53 -1.55
CA ASN A 34 6.59 10.25 -2.95
C ASN A 34 6.80 8.76 -3.18
N TYR A 35 7.51 8.08 -2.28
CA TYR A 35 7.71 6.64 -2.37
C TYR A 35 6.38 5.89 -2.31
N PHE A 36 5.49 6.30 -1.40
CA PHE A 36 4.15 5.72 -1.28
C PHE A 36 3.38 5.87 -2.60
N GLU A 37 3.38 7.06 -3.20
CA GLU A 37 2.64 7.29 -4.44
C GLU A 37 3.15 6.42 -5.60
N VAL A 38 4.47 6.25 -5.72
CA VAL A 38 5.05 5.38 -6.74
C VAL A 38 4.62 3.93 -6.52
N LYS A 39 4.70 3.46 -5.28
CA LYS A 39 4.28 2.10 -4.93
C LYS A 39 2.80 1.88 -5.13
N LYS A 40 1.98 2.86 -4.75
CA LYS A 40 0.53 2.83 -4.95
C LYS A 40 0.19 2.64 -6.42
N GLU A 41 0.82 3.41 -7.31
CA GLU A 41 0.57 3.28 -8.74
C GLU A 41 0.96 1.89 -9.26
N GLN A 42 2.10 1.35 -8.80
CA GLN A 42 2.54 0.01 -9.18
C GLN A 42 1.54 -1.06 -8.73
N VAL A 43 1.08 -0.98 -7.48
CA VAL A 43 0.10 -1.93 -6.94
C VAL A 43 -1.21 -1.85 -7.72
N MET A 44 -1.72 -0.64 -7.93
CA MET A 44 -2.98 -0.46 -8.68
C MET A 44 -2.87 -1.00 -10.10
N GLN A 45 -1.73 -0.78 -10.75
CA GLN A 45 -1.52 -1.28 -12.11
C GLN A 45 -1.55 -2.82 -12.15
N GLU A 46 -1.01 -3.49 -11.13
CA GLU A 46 -1.07 -4.95 -11.07
C GLU A 46 -2.52 -5.45 -11.02
N TYR A 47 -3.39 -4.80 -10.25
CA TYR A 47 -4.81 -5.15 -10.19
C TYR A 47 -5.50 -4.90 -11.53
N TYR A 48 -5.19 -3.79 -12.19
CA TYR A 48 -5.75 -3.49 -13.51
C TYR A 48 -5.28 -4.49 -14.56
N ASP A 49 -4.02 -4.87 -14.55
CA ASP A 49 -3.46 -5.84 -15.49
C ASP A 49 -4.11 -7.22 -15.30
N TYR A 50 -4.34 -7.61 -14.05
CA TYR A 50 -4.97 -8.90 -13.74
C TYR A 50 -6.42 -8.95 -14.19
N THR A 51 -7.18 -7.88 -14.02
CA THR A 51 -8.62 -7.86 -14.27
C THR A 51 -9.00 -7.29 -15.63
N GLY A 52 -8.13 -6.50 -16.24
CA GLY A 52 -8.48 -5.71 -17.43
C GLY A 52 -9.23 -4.43 -17.12
N ALA A 53 -9.46 -4.11 -15.85
CA ALA A 53 -10.11 -2.87 -15.44
C ALA A 53 -9.23 -1.66 -15.71
N ASN A 54 -9.86 -0.49 -15.85
CA ASN A 54 -9.16 0.77 -16.09
C ASN A 54 -9.27 1.76 -14.93
N SER A 55 -10.02 1.40 -13.89
CA SER A 55 -10.24 2.27 -12.72
C SER A 55 -10.66 1.43 -11.51
N ILE A 56 -10.54 2.03 -10.32
CA ILE A 56 -11.02 1.42 -9.07
C ILE A 56 -12.54 1.21 -9.14
N GLU A 57 -13.27 2.15 -9.74
CA GLU A 57 -14.70 2.01 -9.90
C GLU A 57 -15.08 0.77 -10.71
N GLU A 58 -14.36 0.50 -11.78
CA GLU A 58 -14.57 -0.72 -12.56
C GLU A 58 -14.26 -1.98 -11.74
N LEU A 59 -13.22 -1.95 -10.93
CA LEU A 59 -12.90 -3.07 -10.03
C LEU A 59 -14.05 -3.32 -9.06
N GLU A 60 -14.56 -2.27 -8.42
CA GLU A 60 -15.65 -2.38 -7.45
C GLU A 60 -16.94 -2.87 -8.08
N ASN A 61 -17.25 -2.40 -9.30
CA ASN A 61 -18.51 -2.72 -9.97
C ASN A 61 -18.51 -4.10 -10.64
N ASN A 62 -17.36 -4.57 -11.13
CA ASN A 62 -17.29 -5.76 -11.97
C ASN A 62 -16.57 -6.95 -11.33
N HIS A 63 -15.98 -6.76 -10.16
CA HIS A 63 -15.18 -7.78 -9.48
C HIS A 63 -15.46 -7.77 -7.98
N SER A 64 -15.17 -8.87 -7.30
CA SER A 64 -15.21 -8.95 -5.84
C SER A 64 -13.99 -8.24 -5.25
N PHE A 65 -14.07 -6.93 -5.19
CA PHE A 65 -12.95 -6.06 -4.84
C PHE A 65 -13.34 -5.11 -3.70
N TYR A 66 -12.42 -4.93 -2.77
CA TYR A 66 -12.54 -3.97 -1.67
C TYR A 66 -11.29 -3.11 -1.59
N SER A 67 -11.46 -1.83 -1.32
CA SER A 67 -10.33 -0.94 -1.07
C SER A 67 -10.63 0.03 0.07
N ASP A 68 -9.57 0.45 0.74
CA ASP A 68 -9.60 1.50 1.75
C ASP A 68 -8.39 2.40 1.50
N LEU A 69 -8.67 3.66 1.20
CA LEU A 69 -7.65 4.65 0.87
C LEU A 69 -7.63 5.81 1.87
N GLU A 70 -8.34 5.67 2.99
CA GLU A 70 -8.40 6.76 3.96
C GLU A 70 -7.08 6.93 4.69
N PRO A 71 -6.60 8.17 4.85
CA PRO A 71 -5.38 8.43 5.60
C PRO A 71 -5.48 7.97 7.05
N THR A 72 -4.34 7.71 7.66
CA THR A 72 -4.29 7.38 9.09
C THR A 72 -4.69 8.58 9.94
N VAL A 73 -4.85 8.35 11.25
CA VAL A 73 -5.17 9.42 12.20
C VAL A 73 -4.09 10.53 12.22
N TYR A 74 -2.89 10.24 11.76
CA TYR A 74 -1.80 11.22 11.64
C TYR A 74 -1.74 11.87 10.26
N ASN A 75 -2.79 11.67 9.44
CA ASN A 75 -2.87 12.16 8.06
C ASN A 75 -1.72 11.63 7.18
N LEU A 76 -1.23 10.43 7.46
CA LEU A 76 -0.25 9.75 6.62
C LEU A 76 -0.95 8.83 5.63
N PRO A 77 -0.40 8.65 4.42
CA PRO A 77 -1.04 7.86 3.38
C PRO A 77 -1.24 6.40 3.79
N TYR A 78 -2.34 5.83 3.31
CA TYR A 78 -2.71 4.44 3.56
C TYR A 78 -3.42 3.87 2.34
N LEU A 79 -3.11 2.61 2.03
CA LEU A 79 -3.78 1.87 0.98
C LEU A 79 -4.02 0.45 1.45
N PHE A 80 -5.24 -0.05 1.30
CA PHE A 80 -5.55 -1.47 1.38
C PHE A 80 -6.38 -1.85 0.18
N MET A 81 -6.00 -2.95 -0.49
CA MET A 81 -6.74 -3.50 -1.62
C MET A 81 -6.86 -5.00 -1.45
N ASP A 82 -8.04 -5.54 -1.73
CA ASP A 82 -8.33 -6.96 -1.63
C ASP A 82 -9.20 -7.36 -2.82
N LEU A 83 -8.71 -8.31 -3.60
CA LEU A 83 -9.42 -8.84 -4.77
C LEU A 83 -9.52 -10.35 -4.61
N ASP A 84 -10.74 -10.89 -4.60
CA ASP A 84 -10.99 -12.32 -4.52
C ASP A 84 -10.24 -13.07 -5.62
N ASP A 85 -9.69 -14.21 -5.27
CA ASP A 85 -8.93 -15.11 -6.15
C ASP A 85 -7.57 -14.55 -6.60
N TYR A 86 -7.23 -13.33 -6.22
CA TYR A 86 -5.95 -12.72 -6.58
C TYR A 86 -5.06 -12.52 -5.36
N GLY A 87 -5.47 -11.67 -4.43
CA GLY A 87 -4.67 -11.36 -3.26
C GLY A 87 -5.05 -10.04 -2.61
N SER A 88 -4.22 -9.62 -1.67
CA SER A 88 -4.38 -8.34 -1.01
C SER A 88 -3.05 -7.62 -0.88
N ASP A 89 -3.12 -6.30 -0.81
CA ASP A 89 -1.98 -5.42 -0.59
C ASP A 89 -2.33 -4.39 0.47
N ARG A 90 -1.43 -4.19 1.42
CA ARG A 90 -1.52 -3.09 2.38
C ARG A 90 -0.26 -2.28 2.27
N LEU A 91 -0.42 -0.98 2.03
CA LEU A 91 0.69 -0.04 1.94
C LEU A 91 0.44 1.08 2.94
N VAL A 92 1.35 1.27 3.87
CA VAL A 92 1.17 2.23 4.96
C VAL A 92 2.46 3.00 5.21
N VAL A 93 2.31 4.28 5.54
CA VAL A 93 3.42 5.12 5.99
C VAL A 93 3.29 5.29 7.49
N GLN A 94 4.35 4.96 8.22
CA GLN A 94 4.43 5.11 9.67
C GLN A 94 5.54 6.10 10.01
N LYS A 95 5.27 6.94 11.00
CA LYS A 95 6.26 7.85 11.54
C LYS A 95 6.83 7.28 12.82
N LYS A 96 8.14 7.21 12.92
CA LYS A 96 8.83 6.68 14.08
C LYS A 96 9.86 7.67 14.59
N ASP A 97 9.93 7.80 15.91
CA ASP A 97 10.97 8.58 16.56
C ASP A 97 12.15 7.65 16.82
N ILE A 98 13.34 8.09 16.43
CA ILE A 98 14.56 7.37 16.76
C ILE A 98 15.17 8.04 17.98
N MET A 99 15.33 7.25 19.04
CA MET A 99 16.08 7.69 20.21
C MET A 99 17.55 7.60 19.89
N SER A 100 18.24 8.71 20.10
CA SER A 100 19.68 8.81 19.92
C SER A 100 20.35 8.55 21.26
N PHE A 101 21.29 7.65 21.30
CA PHE A 101 22.06 7.34 22.49
C PHE A 101 23.39 8.06 22.46
#